data_eb6dfda5ec6e9230625940ace455c48f
#
_entry.id   eb6dfda5ec6e9230625940ace455c48f
#
_cell.length_a   1.000
_cell.length_b   1.000
_cell.length_c   1.000
_cell.angle_alpha   90.00
_cell.angle_beta   90.00
_cell.angle_gamma   90.00
#
_symmetry.space_group_name_H-M   'P 1'
#
loop_
_entity.id
_entity.type
_entity.pdbx_description
1 polymer ?
#
loop_
_entity_poly.entity_id
_entity_poly.type
_entity_poly.pdbx_seq_one_letter_code
_entity_poly.pdbx_strand_id
1 'polypeptide(L)'
;MEYRTLGKTGLKISRMGFGGIPIQKIDEEGTKKLLHAMAEKGINYIDSARGYTVSEQYIGYGLEGIRDKFVLATKSMSRTKEAMAADIETSLGNFRTDYIDLYQVHNPSMEQLDQVIGEGGALEALMEAKAAGKIGHIGLTAHST
;
A
#
# COMPACT_ATOMS: atom_id res chain seq x y z
N MET A 1 22.45 1.01 -4.03
CA MET A 1 21.23 1.58 -3.38
C MET A 1 21.45 1.62 -1.88
N GLU A 2 21.06 2.69 -1.21
CA GLU A 2 21.10 2.78 0.26
C GLU A 2 19.73 2.35 0.83
N TYR A 3 19.74 1.60 1.94
CA TYR A 3 18.51 1.10 2.58
C TYR A 3 18.37 1.65 4.00
N ARG A 4 17.13 1.81 4.45
CA ARG A 4 16.77 2.20 5.81
C ARG A 4 15.73 1.24 6.37
N THR A 5 15.74 1.04 7.67
CA THR A 5 14.65 0.33 8.34
C THR A 5 13.49 1.29 8.57
N LEU A 6 12.29 0.89 8.14
CA LEU A 6 11.08 1.69 8.30
C LEU A 6 10.60 1.62 9.77
N GLY A 7 11.03 2.58 10.57
CA GLY A 7 10.68 2.67 11.98
C GLY A 7 10.94 1.36 12.75
N LYS A 8 9.90 0.88 13.44
CA LYS A 8 9.95 -0.38 14.23
C LYS A 8 9.42 -1.60 13.47
N THR A 9 9.13 -1.47 12.16
CA THR A 9 8.54 -2.56 11.37
C THR A 9 9.52 -3.68 11.03
N GLY A 10 10.82 -3.41 11.07
CA GLY A 10 11.85 -4.32 10.59
C GLY A 10 12.01 -4.33 9.06
N LEU A 11 11.09 -3.69 8.32
CA LEU A 11 11.15 -3.61 6.86
C LEU A 11 12.35 -2.77 6.41
N LYS A 12 13.23 -3.38 5.60
CA LYS A 12 14.33 -2.67 4.95
C LYS A 12 13.86 -2.13 3.61
N ILE A 13 13.69 -0.83 3.52
CA ILE A 13 13.25 -0.13 2.31
C ILE A 13 14.41 0.65 1.70
N SER A 14 14.43 0.73 0.37
CA SER A 14 15.37 1.59 -0.36
C SER A 14 15.07 3.06 -0.02
N ARG A 15 16.14 3.86 0.11
CA ARG A 15 16.04 5.30 0.38
C ARG A 15 15.26 6.04 -0.70
N MET A 16 15.30 5.54 -1.93
CA MET A 16 14.43 5.96 -3.01
C MET A 16 13.24 5.02 -3.07
N GLY A 17 12.03 5.55 -2.97
CA GLY A 17 10.77 4.84 -3.12
C GLY A 17 10.05 5.25 -4.40
N PHE A 18 9.06 4.46 -4.77
CA PHE A 18 8.23 4.71 -5.94
C PHE A 18 6.79 5.07 -5.52
N GLY A 19 6.33 6.23 -5.94
CA GLY A 19 4.94 6.67 -5.76
C GLY A 19 4.06 6.30 -6.95
N GLY A 20 2.92 5.68 -6.69
CA GLY A 20 2.01 5.11 -7.70
C GLY A 20 1.17 6.14 -8.48
N ILE A 21 1.14 7.43 -8.12
CA ILE A 21 0.34 8.43 -8.83
C ILE A 21 0.76 8.58 -10.31
N PRO A 22 2.05 8.71 -10.65
CA PRO A 22 2.44 8.96 -12.04
C PRO A 22 2.14 7.83 -13.01
N ILE A 23 2.06 6.57 -12.55
CA ILE A 23 1.80 5.43 -13.44
C ILE A 23 0.39 5.43 -14.05
N GLN A 24 -0.52 6.22 -13.53
CA GLN A 24 -1.83 6.44 -14.16
C GLN A 24 -1.73 7.04 -15.59
N LYS A 25 -0.56 7.56 -15.95
CA LYS A 25 -0.29 8.19 -17.26
C LYS A 25 0.41 7.25 -18.26
N ILE A 26 0.73 6.04 -17.86
CA ILE A 26 1.32 5.00 -18.70
C ILE A 26 0.42 3.77 -18.68
N ASP A 27 0.69 2.80 -19.53
CA ASP A 27 -0.03 1.52 -19.54
C ASP A 27 0.59 0.47 -18.59
N GLU A 28 -0.04 -0.68 -18.51
CA GLU A 28 0.42 -1.77 -17.65
C GLU A 28 1.77 -2.35 -18.09
N GLU A 29 2.05 -2.40 -19.41
CA GLU A 29 3.33 -2.84 -19.96
C GLU A 29 4.46 -1.86 -19.63
N GLY A 30 4.21 -0.57 -19.73
CA GLY A 30 5.14 0.48 -19.31
C GLY A 30 5.41 0.41 -17.80
N THR A 31 4.38 0.14 -17.00
CA THR A 31 4.52 -0.06 -15.55
C THR A 31 5.38 -1.29 -15.26
N LYS A 32 5.15 -2.41 -15.94
CA LYS A 32 5.96 -3.64 -15.79
C LYS A 32 7.43 -3.39 -16.08
N LYS A 33 7.75 -2.77 -17.22
CA LYS A 33 9.13 -2.41 -17.59
C LYS A 33 9.79 -1.53 -16.52
N LEU A 34 9.05 -0.55 -15.99
CA LEU A 34 9.53 0.36 -14.95
C LEU A 34 9.84 -0.39 -13.65
N LEU A 35 8.93 -1.24 -13.17
CA LEU A 35 9.12 -2.00 -11.94
C LEU A 35 10.29 -2.99 -12.04
N HIS A 36 10.47 -3.65 -13.18
CA HIS A 36 11.62 -4.52 -13.42
C HIS A 36 12.94 -3.73 -13.40
N ALA A 37 13.00 -2.57 -14.06
CA ALA A 37 14.18 -1.70 -14.03
C ALA A 37 14.47 -1.18 -12.61
N MET A 38 13.44 -0.90 -11.80
CA MET A 38 13.59 -0.52 -10.40
C MET A 38 14.20 -1.65 -9.58
N ALA A 39 13.72 -2.88 -9.74
CA ALA A 39 14.25 -4.06 -9.05
C ALA A 39 15.73 -4.27 -9.36
N GLU A 40 16.14 -4.14 -10.63
CA GLU A 40 17.53 -4.24 -11.06
C GLU A 40 18.44 -3.18 -10.41
N LYS A 41 17.89 -1.99 -10.12
CA LYS A 41 18.61 -0.90 -9.44
C LYS A 41 18.52 -0.96 -7.91
N GLY A 42 17.85 -1.98 -7.36
CA GLY A 42 17.69 -2.17 -5.92
C GLY A 42 16.67 -1.22 -5.28
N ILE A 43 15.76 -0.62 -6.06
CA ILE A 43 14.61 0.12 -5.53
C ILE A 43 13.55 -0.91 -5.18
N ASN A 44 13.16 -0.98 -3.89
CA ASN A 44 12.29 -2.04 -3.38
C ASN A 44 11.05 -1.53 -2.63
N TYR A 45 10.76 -0.22 -2.65
CA TYR A 45 9.60 0.33 -1.95
C TYR A 45 8.63 0.97 -2.93
N ILE A 46 7.37 0.51 -2.88
CA ILE A 46 6.26 1.02 -3.70
C ILE A 46 5.15 1.51 -2.78
N ASP A 47 4.66 2.73 -3.00
CA ASP A 47 3.53 3.32 -2.29
C ASP A 47 2.43 3.73 -3.28
N SER A 48 1.27 3.06 -3.21
CA SER A 48 0.09 3.35 -4.01
C SER A 48 -1.10 3.77 -3.12
N ALA A 49 -2.29 3.79 -3.68
CA ALA A 49 -3.54 4.02 -2.96
C ALA A 49 -4.75 3.50 -3.75
N ARG A 50 -5.82 3.14 -3.03
CA ARG A 50 -7.14 2.84 -3.60
C ARG A 50 -7.64 3.97 -4.52
N GLY A 51 -7.41 5.22 -4.10
CA GLY A 51 -7.84 6.41 -4.85
C GLY A 51 -7.03 6.73 -6.10
N TYR A 52 -5.97 5.98 -6.42
CA TYR A 52 -5.13 6.24 -7.60
C TYR A 52 -5.59 5.44 -8.83
N THR A 53 -6.89 5.41 -9.07
CA THR A 53 -7.57 4.79 -10.22
C THR A 53 -7.03 3.40 -10.58
N VAL A 54 -6.23 3.28 -11.63
CA VAL A 54 -5.64 2.01 -12.14
C VAL A 54 -4.30 1.63 -11.51
N SER A 55 -3.76 2.47 -10.62
CA SER A 55 -2.39 2.31 -10.11
C SER A 55 -2.14 0.94 -9.46
N GLU A 56 -3.03 0.50 -8.56
CA GLU A 56 -2.88 -0.81 -7.92
C GLU A 56 -2.92 -1.96 -8.94
N GLN A 57 -3.80 -1.87 -9.95
CA GLN A 57 -3.94 -2.89 -11.00
C GLN A 57 -2.69 -2.98 -11.88
N TYR A 58 -2.14 -1.84 -12.29
CA TYR A 58 -0.93 -1.78 -13.12
C TYR A 58 0.30 -2.24 -12.36
N ILE A 59 0.40 -1.89 -11.06
CA ILE A 59 1.45 -2.41 -10.19
C ILE A 59 1.31 -3.94 -10.06
N GLY A 60 0.11 -4.45 -9.81
CA GLY A 60 -0.14 -5.89 -9.70
C GLY A 60 0.29 -6.66 -10.95
N TYR A 61 -0.04 -6.15 -12.13
CA TYR A 61 0.44 -6.69 -13.40
C TYR A 61 1.98 -6.67 -13.49
N GLY A 62 2.58 -5.55 -13.12
CA GLY A 62 4.03 -5.37 -13.21
C GLY A 62 4.85 -6.16 -12.21
N LEU A 63 4.24 -6.55 -11.07
CA LEU A 63 4.90 -7.33 -10.03
C LEU A 63 4.91 -8.84 -10.29
N GLU A 64 4.26 -9.31 -11.34
CA GLU A 64 4.22 -10.73 -11.67
C GLU A 64 5.64 -11.31 -11.79
N GLY A 65 5.95 -12.32 -10.98
CA GLY A 65 7.26 -12.97 -10.89
C GLY A 65 8.34 -12.21 -10.12
N ILE A 66 8.06 -10.99 -9.64
CA ILE A 66 9.02 -10.17 -8.86
C ILE A 66 8.40 -9.54 -7.59
N ARG A 67 7.22 -10.00 -7.15
CA ARG A 67 6.52 -9.44 -5.98
C ARG A 67 7.39 -9.47 -4.71
N ASP A 68 8.14 -10.52 -4.51
CA ASP A 68 9.03 -10.74 -3.37
C ASP A 68 10.22 -9.76 -3.28
N LYS A 69 10.52 -9.06 -4.37
CA LYS A 69 11.57 -8.03 -4.40
C LYS A 69 11.12 -6.68 -3.84
N PHE A 70 9.82 -6.52 -3.54
CA PHE A 70 9.27 -5.24 -3.14
C PHE A 70 8.56 -5.29 -1.79
N VAL A 71 8.77 -4.24 -1.02
CA VAL A 71 7.92 -3.82 0.09
C VAL A 71 6.78 -3.00 -0.51
N LEU A 72 5.56 -3.52 -0.42
CA LEU A 72 4.36 -2.93 -1.02
C LEU A 72 3.54 -2.21 0.02
N ALA A 73 3.31 -0.92 -0.21
CA ALA A 73 2.43 -0.08 0.59
C ALA A 73 1.26 0.42 -0.24
N THR A 74 0.09 0.48 0.39
CA THR A 74 -1.09 1.16 -0.15
C THR A 74 -1.90 1.81 0.97
N LYS A 75 -2.97 2.52 0.61
CA LYS A 75 -3.79 3.28 1.54
C LYS A 75 -5.22 3.45 1.05
N SER A 76 -6.16 3.55 1.99
CA SER A 76 -7.58 3.76 1.72
C SER A 76 -8.13 4.95 2.49
N MET A 77 -9.10 5.64 1.88
CA MET A 77 -9.87 6.72 2.51
C MET A 77 -11.09 6.20 3.28
N SER A 78 -11.32 4.90 3.36
CA SER A 78 -12.40 4.31 4.13
C SER A 78 -12.22 4.53 5.63
N ARG A 79 -13.32 4.86 6.33
CA ARG A 79 -13.33 5.20 7.75
C ARG A 79 -14.08 4.20 8.60
N THR A 80 -14.95 3.38 8.00
CA THR A 80 -15.70 2.33 8.67
C THR A 80 -15.03 0.97 8.49
N LYS A 81 -15.32 0.05 9.42
CA LYS A 81 -14.80 -1.32 9.39
C LYS A 81 -15.15 -2.04 8.08
N GLU A 82 -16.42 -2.02 7.69
CA GLU A 82 -16.91 -2.73 6.50
C GLU A 82 -16.27 -2.20 5.22
N ALA A 83 -16.20 -0.87 5.07
CA ALA A 83 -15.62 -0.25 3.89
C ALA A 83 -14.11 -0.51 3.80
N MET A 84 -13.39 -0.44 4.93
CA MET A 84 -11.96 -0.73 4.97
C MET A 84 -11.67 -2.21 4.66
N ALA A 85 -12.46 -3.14 5.20
CA ALA A 85 -12.33 -4.55 4.91
C ALA A 85 -12.52 -4.83 3.40
N ALA A 86 -13.54 -4.23 2.78
CA ALA A 86 -13.78 -4.35 1.35
C ALA A 86 -12.63 -3.76 0.51
N ASP A 87 -12.06 -2.63 0.93
CA ASP A 87 -10.91 -2.00 0.26
C ASP A 87 -9.64 -2.85 0.35
N ILE A 88 -9.40 -3.50 1.49
CA ILE A 88 -8.25 -4.41 1.66
C ILE A 88 -8.36 -5.59 0.67
N GLU A 89 -9.53 -6.24 0.57
CA GLU A 89 -9.75 -7.33 -0.38
C GLU A 89 -9.59 -6.86 -1.83
N THR A 90 -10.09 -5.67 -2.14
CA THR A 90 -9.94 -5.08 -3.48
C THR A 90 -8.47 -4.79 -3.80
N SER A 91 -7.71 -4.25 -2.85
CA SER A 91 -6.27 -3.98 -3.02
C SER A 91 -5.50 -5.27 -3.25
N LEU A 92 -5.77 -6.33 -2.47
CA LEU A 92 -5.14 -7.65 -2.65
C LEU A 92 -5.42 -8.20 -4.07
N GLY A 93 -6.68 -8.11 -4.52
CA GLY A 93 -7.05 -8.53 -5.87
C GLY A 93 -6.37 -7.70 -6.97
N ASN A 94 -6.32 -6.38 -6.82
CA ASN A 94 -5.67 -5.47 -7.77
C ASN A 94 -4.17 -5.73 -7.87
N PHE A 95 -3.48 -5.91 -6.74
CA PHE A 95 -2.05 -6.23 -6.70
C PHE A 95 -1.73 -7.69 -7.06
N ARG A 96 -2.75 -8.54 -7.23
CA ARG A 96 -2.59 -9.98 -7.51
C ARG A 96 -1.69 -10.68 -6.48
N THR A 97 -1.91 -10.37 -5.20
CA THR A 97 -1.12 -10.87 -4.08
C THR A 97 -2.03 -11.24 -2.91
N ASP A 98 -1.57 -12.09 -2.01
CA ASP A 98 -2.24 -12.44 -0.76
C ASP A 98 -1.72 -11.63 0.44
N TYR A 99 -0.72 -10.77 0.22
CA TYR A 99 -0.08 -10.02 1.29
C TYR A 99 0.37 -8.62 0.85
N ILE A 100 0.06 -7.61 1.68
CA ILE A 100 0.52 -6.22 1.53
C ILE A 100 1.34 -5.86 2.77
N ASP A 101 2.56 -5.38 2.59
CA ASP A 101 3.50 -5.12 3.69
C ASP A 101 3.04 -4.00 4.62
N LEU A 102 2.47 -2.92 4.06
CA LEU A 102 1.99 -1.76 4.80
C LEU A 102 0.64 -1.28 4.25
N TYR A 103 -0.40 -1.28 5.06
CA TYR A 103 -1.71 -0.72 4.71
C TYR A 103 -2.01 0.50 5.57
N GLN A 104 -2.37 1.63 4.96
CA GLN A 104 -2.45 2.91 5.64
C GLN A 104 -3.84 3.53 5.58
N VAL A 105 -4.24 4.22 6.64
CA VAL A 105 -5.37 5.14 6.63
C VAL A 105 -4.95 6.40 5.90
N HIS A 106 -5.63 6.72 4.80
CA HIS A 106 -5.24 7.79 3.89
C HIS A 106 -5.80 9.14 4.34
N ASN A 107 -4.92 10.01 4.84
CA ASN A 107 -5.17 11.42 5.12
C ASN A 107 -6.51 11.71 5.85
N PRO A 108 -6.76 11.11 7.02
CA PRO A 108 -7.95 11.46 7.79
C PRO A 108 -7.80 12.85 8.43
N SER A 109 -8.92 13.60 8.52
CA SER A 109 -9.01 14.73 9.44
C SER A 109 -9.00 14.24 10.88
N MET A 110 -8.86 15.14 11.87
CA MET A 110 -8.94 14.76 13.28
C MET A 110 -10.30 14.13 13.63
N GLU A 111 -11.40 14.67 13.14
CA GLU A 111 -12.75 14.10 13.31
C GLU A 111 -12.86 12.70 12.67
N GLN A 112 -12.30 12.52 11.47
CA GLN A 112 -12.27 11.21 10.81
C GLN A 112 -11.36 10.22 11.54
N LEU A 113 -10.29 10.69 12.17
CA LEU A 113 -9.41 9.83 12.96
C LEU A 113 -10.15 9.25 14.17
N ASP A 114 -10.97 10.04 14.86
CA ASP A 114 -11.82 9.57 15.95
C ASP A 114 -12.78 8.47 15.46
N GLN A 115 -13.37 8.63 14.28
CA GLN A 115 -14.19 7.59 13.64
C GLN A 115 -13.37 6.33 13.34
N VAL A 116 -12.16 6.47 12.79
CA VAL A 116 -11.29 5.35 12.41
C VAL A 116 -10.91 4.49 13.61
N ILE A 117 -10.61 5.11 14.76
CA ILE A 117 -10.18 4.42 16.00
C ILE A 117 -11.32 3.99 16.89
N GLY A 118 -12.53 4.52 16.66
CA GLY A 118 -13.75 4.20 17.41
C GLY A 118 -14.32 2.83 17.11
N GLU A 119 -15.38 2.46 17.81
CA GLU A 119 -16.13 1.22 17.59
C GLU A 119 -16.69 1.18 16.17
N GLY A 120 -16.49 0.05 15.45
CA GLY A 120 -16.88 -0.09 14.04
C GLY A 120 -16.02 0.73 13.07
N GLY A 121 -14.91 1.29 13.52
CA GLY A 121 -13.99 2.07 12.72
C GLY A 121 -13.03 1.22 11.88
N ALA A 122 -12.37 1.88 10.92
CA ALA A 122 -11.49 1.23 9.97
C ALA A 122 -10.31 0.51 10.62
N LEU A 123 -9.85 0.94 11.81
CA LEU A 123 -8.76 0.31 12.54
C LEU A 123 -9.07 -1.14 12.92
N GLU A 124 -10.32 -1.46 13.24
CA GLU A 124 -10.72 -2.85 13.55
C GLU A 124 -10.49 -3.77 12.35
N ALA A 125 -10.90 -3.36 11.14
CA ALA A 125 -10.66 -4.14 9.93
C ALA A 125 -9.18 -4.32 9.61
N LEU A 126 -8.37 -3.28 9.82
CA LEU A 126 -6.91 -3.36 9.65
C LEU A 126 -6.28 -4.33 10.64
N MET A 127 -6.71 -4.32 11.91
CA MET A 127 -6.23 -5.26 12.92
C MET A 127 -6.62 -6.71 12.61
N GLU A 128 -7.85 -6.93 12.16
CA GLU A 128 -8.34 -8.25 11.71
C GLU A 128 -7.55 -8.76 10.49
N ALA A 129 -7.33 -7.90 9.49
CA ALA A 129 -6.53 -8.24 8.32
C ALA A 129 -5.07 -8.57 8.67
N LYS A 130 -4.49 -7.84 9.63
CA LYS A 130 -3.16 -8.14 10.16
C LYS A 130 -3.13 -9.47 10.88
N ALA A 131 -4.09 -9.76 11.74
CA ALA A 131 -4.19 -11.04 12.44
C ALA A 131 -4.39 -12.21 11.47
N ALA A 132 -5.10 -12.00 10.35
CA ALA A 132 -5.31 -12.97 9.29
C ALA A 132 -4.08 -13.14 8.34
N GLY A 133 -3.02 -12.35 8.52
CA GLY A 133 -1.82 -12.40 7.67
C GLY A 133 -1.97 -11.76 6.29
N LYS A 134 -3.02 -10.97 6.07
CA LYS A 134 -3.27 -10.25 4.80
C LYS A 134 -2.46 -8.98 4.68
N ILE A 135 -2.18 -8.31 5.80
CA ILE A 135 -1.32 -7.14 5.87
C ILE A 135 -0.27 -7.29 6.98
N GLY A 136 0.90 -6.69 6.78
CA GLY A 136 2.00 -6.77 7.75
C GLY A 136 1.95 -5.68 8.81
N HIS A 137 1.81 -4.46 8.37
CA HIS A 137 1.85 -3.27 9.23
C HIS A 137 0.71 -2.32 8.90
N ILE A 138 0.29 -1.57 9.93
CA ILE A 138 -0.75 -0.54 9.82
C ILE A 138 -0.08 0.82 9.91
N GLY A 139 -0.48 1.75 9.05
CA GLY A 139 0.03 3.10 9.03
C GLY A 139 -1.05 4.16 8.84
N LEU A 140 -0.61 5.40 8.85
CA LEU A 140 -1.42 6.60 8.64
C LEU A 140 -0.64 7.59 7.78
N THR A 141 -1.31 8.25 6.85
CA THR A 141 -0.75 9.40 6.13
C THR A 141 -1.49 10.68 6.48
N ALA A 142 -0.81 11.82 6.46
CA ALA A 142 -1.42 13.13 6.68
C ALA A 142 -0.73 14.18 5.80
N HIS A 143 -1.48 15.18 5.34
CA HIS A 143 -0.98 16.34 4.58
C HIS A 143 -1.00 17.65 5.38
N SER A 144 -1.61 17.63 6.57
CA SER A 144 -1.62 18.74 7.51
C SER A 144 -1.34 18.23 8.92
N THR A 145 -0.73 19.07 9.71
CA THR A 145 -0.50 18.88 11.16
C THR A 145 -1.49 19.72 11.95
#